data_be489582c1f81270d8ffc3476d2d2610
#
_entry.id   be489582c1f81270d8ffc3476d2d2610
#
_cell.length_a   1.000
_cell.length_b   1.000
_cell.length_c   1.000
_cell.angle_alpha   90.00
_cell.angle_beta   90.00
_cell.angle_gamma   90.00
#
_symmetry.space_group_name_H-M   'P 1'
#
loop_
_entity.id
_entity.type
_entity.pdbx_description
1 polymer ?
#
loop_
_entity_poly.entity_id
_entity_poly.type
_entity_poly.pdbx_seq_one_letter_code
_entity_poly.pdbx_strand_id
1 'polypeptide(L)'
;MTPDLVIAIGLTIGISALCSTLEAMILSVTSAEIENLKKTSPKRGKMLERFRTEIEETSSAILSLNTIANTLGATLVGGLAEKSLGGDGNNLFVFACGMTVGILFFAEILPKNLTVSYRSEMLGKLVFPLSLIRILMSPFSKICKVTVKAVVPEKEKNEDSDEEEDNKEQYEDQDDEHAEKVMVRGIANMYTPTRAEREEHE
;
A
#
# COMPACT_ATOMS: atom_id res chain seq x y z
N MET A 1 14.37 -17.44 25.26
CA MET A 1 14.29 -16.17 24.49
C MET A 1 14.10 -15.04 25.48
N THR A 2 14.91 -14.03 25.42
CA THR A 2 14.77 -12.83 26.27
C THR A 2 13.52 -12.04 25.84
N PRO A 3 12.79 -11.41 26.80
CA PRO A 3 11.61 -10.62 26.45
C PRO A 3 11.92 -9.50 25.46
N ASP A 4 13.10 -8.91 25.55
CA ASP A 4 13.55 -7.85 24.64
C ASP A 4 13.64 -8.33 23.19
N LEU A 5 14.09 -9.56 22.95
CA LEU A 5 14.15 -10.14 21.61
C LEU A 5 12.73 -10.31 21.01
N VAL A 6 11.78 -10.79 21.79
CA VAL A 6 10.39 -10.95 21.33
C VAL A 6 9.75 -9.59 21.01
N ILE A 7 9.99 -8.60 21.84
CA ILE A 7 9.50 -7.23 21.61
C ILE A 7 10.12 -6.65 20.34
N ALA A 8 11.43 -6.79 20.14
CA ALA A 8 12.12 -6.30 18.95
C ALA A 8 11.59 -6.95 17.65
N ILE A 9 11.39 -8.27 17.67
CA ILE A 9 10.77 -8.99 16.54
C ILE A 9 9.37 -8.46 16.26
N GLY A 10 8.53 -8.37 17.29
CA GLY A 10 7.15 -7.90 17.18
C GLY A 10 7.04 -6.47 16.63
N LEU A 11 7.89 -5.56 17.09
CA LEU A 11 7.96 -4.18 16.61
C LEU A 11 8.41 -4.13 15.15
N THR A 12 9.47 -4.85 14.79
CA THR A 12 9.98 -4.90 13.41
C THR A 12 8.90 -5.39 12.44
N ILE A 13 8.30 -6.55 12.73
CA ILE A 13 7.23 -7.13 11.90
C ILE A 13 6.00 -6.21 11.87
N GLY A 14 5.62 -5.62 13.01
CA GLY A 14 4.45 -4.74 13.11
C GLY A 14 4.58 -3.46 12.29
N ILE A 15 5.72 -2.77 12.36
CA ILE A 15 5.97 -1.55 11.60
C ILE A 15 6.04 -1.88 10.10
N SER A 16 6.76 -2.93 9.72
CA SER A 16 6.85 -3.36 8.33
C SER A 16 5.48 -3.78 7.76
N ALA A 17 4.67 -4.52 8.52
CA ALA A 17 3.31 -4.89 8.13
C ALA A 17 2.41 -3.67 7.93
N LEU A 18 2.54 -2.65 8.79
CA LEU A 18 1.81 -1.38 8.64
C LEU A 18 2.22 -0.67 7.35
N CYS A 19 3.52 -0.56 7.06
CA CYS A 19 4.02 0.03 5.82
C CYS A 19 3.49 -0.72 4.58
N SER A 20 3.55 -2.05 4.58
CA SER A 20 3.03 -2.90 3.50
C SER A 20 1.53 -2.75 3.29
N THR A 21 0.77 -2.62 4.38
CA THR A 21 -0.67 -2.33 4.34
C THR A 21 -0.96 -0.98 3.68
N LEU A 22 -0.24 0.07 4.08
CA LEU A 22 -0.42 1.42 3.55
C LEU A 22 -0.03 1.54 2.08
N GLU A 23 1.05 0.87 1.69
CA GLU A 23 1.47 0.78 0.29
C GLU A 23 0.39 0.09 -0.57
N ALA A 24 -0.05 -1.09 -0.17
CA ALA A 24 -1.10 -1.81 -0.88
C ALA A 24 -2.41 -1.01 -0.96
N MET A 25 -2.76 -0.28 0.08
CA MET A 25 -3.94 0.58 0.10
C MET A 25 -3.83 1.72 -0.92
N ILE A 26 -2.75 2.49 -0.90
CA ILE A 26 -2.63 3.67 -1.77
C ILE A 26 -2.52 3.29 -3.25
N LEU A 27 -1.92 2.14 -3.55
CA LEU A 27 -1.81 1.62 -4.91
C LEU A 27 -3.12 1.02 -5.44
N SER A 28 -3.97 0.48 -4.55
CA SER A 28 -5.20 -0.21 -4.94
C SER A 28 -6.47 0.62 -4.79
N VAL A 29 -6.41 1.81 -4.18
CA VAL A 29 -7.59 2.65 -3.97
C VAL A 29 -8.09 3.24 -5.28
N THR A 30 -9.43 3.17 -5.50
CA THR A 30 -10.10 3.70 -6.69
C THR A 30 -10.65 5.11 -6.44
N SER A 31 -10.86 5.87 -7.53
CA SER A 31 -11.47 7.20 -7.49
C SER A 31 -12.87 7.16 -6.88
N ALA A 32 -13.65 6.12 -7.18
CA ALA A 32 -14.99 5.92 -6.61
C ALA A 32 -14.97 5.73 -5.08
N GLU A 33 -13.99 5.01 -4.54
CA GLU A 33 -13.82 4.82 -3.10
C GLU A 33 -13.41 6.13 -2.39
N ILE A 34 -12.54 6.92 -3.03
CA ILE A 34 -12.16 8.24 -2.53
C ILE A 34 -13.38 9.16 -2.47
N GLU A 35 -14.21 9.18 -3.52
CA GLU A 35 -15.41 10.01 -3.58
C GLU A 35 -16.44 9.57 -2.52
N ASN A 36 -16.60 8.28 -2.31
CA ASN A 36 -17.46 7.74 -1.25
C ASN A 36 -16.93 8.13 0.15
N LEU A 37 -15.63 8.07 0.36
CA LEU A 37 -15.00 8.52 1.60
C LEU A 37 -15.17 10.04 1.81
N LYS A 38 -15.15 10.87 0.74
CA LYS A 38 -15.46 12.31 0.82
C LYS A 38 -16.88 12.56 1.32
N LYS A 39 -17.86 11.76 0.89
CA LYS A 39 -19.25 11.87 1.34
C LYS A 39 -19.40 11.53 2.81
N THR A 40 -18.71 10.50 3.30
CA THR A 40 -18.81 10.04 4.71
C THR A 40 -17.88 10.82 5.64
N SER A 41 -16.70 11.19 5.17
CA SER A 41 -15.65 11.88 5.94
C SER A 41 -14.88 12.87 5.07
N PRO A 42 -15.39 14.10 4.83
CA PRO A 42 -14.81 15.04 3.86
C PRO A 42 -13.32 15.35 4.06
N LYS A 43 -12.88 15.45 5.33
CA LYS A 43 -11.48 15.73 5.65
C LYS A 43 -10.55 14.58 5.26
N ARG A 44 -10.96 13.33 5.57
CA ARG A 44 -10.16 12.13 5.25
C ARG A 44 -10.17 11.85 3.75
N GLY A 45 -11.30 12.03 3.08
CA GLY A 45 -11.41 11.86 1.64
C GLY A 45 -10.52 12.82 0.86
N LYS A 46 -10.53 14.13 1.19
CA LYS A 46 -9.62 15.11 0.57
C LYS A 46 -8.14 14.82 0.85
N MET A 47 -7.83 14.31 2.04
CA MET A 47 -6.45 13.93 2.37
C MET A 47 -5.98 12.71 1.57
N LEU A 48 -6.85 11.71 1.41
CA LEU A 48 -6.55 10.52 0.62
C LEU A 48 -6.40 10.84 -0.87
N GLU A 49 -7.27 11.69 -1.42
CA GLU A 49 -7.16 12.21 -2.77
C GLU A 49 -5.80 12.88 -3.02
N ARG A 50 -5.40 13.78 -2.12
CA ARG A 50 -4.08 14.40 -2.20
C ARG A 50 -2.94 13.37 -2.18
N PHE A 51 -3.03 12.34 -1.34
CA PHE A 51 -2.03 11.28 -1.27
C PHE A 51 -2.01 10.44 -2.55
N ARG A 52 -3.15 10.26 -3.19
CA ARG A 52 -3.25 9.58 -4.48
C ARG A 52 -2.70 10.44 -5.62
N THR A 53 -2.99 11.74 -5.65
CA THR A 53 -2.43 12.67 -6.63
C THR A 53 -0.90 12.78 -6.51
N GLU A 54 -0.37 12.73 -5.29
CA GLU A 54 1.07 12.75 -5.01
C GLU A 54 1.59 11.32 -4.70
N ILE A 55 1.21 10.33 -5.54
CA ILE A 55 1.44 8.90 -5.26
C ILE A 55 2.92 8.55 -5.16
N GLU A 56 3.77 9.10 -6.01
CA GLU A 56 5.22 8.87 -5.98
C GLU A 56 5.85 9.30 -4.65
N GLU A 57 5.50 10.50 -4.18
CA GLU A 57 6.00 11.01 -2.91
C GLU A 57 5.46 10.19 -1.74
N THR A 58 4.19 9.79 -1.81
CA THR A 58 3.54 8.99 -0.77
C THR A 58 4.14 7.59 -0.70
N SER A 59 4.31 6.91 -1.83
CA SER A 59 4.92 5.57 -1.91
C SER A 59 6.40 5.60 -1.50
N SER A 60 7.16 6.60 -1.94
CA SER A 60 8.55 6.79 -1.55
C SER A 60 8.71 6.97 -0.03
N ALA A 61 7.81 7.72 0.61
CA ALA A 61 7.82 7.88 2.06
C ALA A 61 7.54 6.57 2.80
N ILE A 62 6.55 5.79 2.34
CA ILE A 62 6.21 4.48 2.92
C ILE A 62 7.39 3.50 2.76
N LEU A 63 7.94 3.41 1.54
CA LEU A 63 9.05 2.53 1.22
C LEU A 63 10.30 2.86 2.03
N SER A 64 10.60 4.16 2.21
CA SER A 64 11.73 4.61 3.02
C SER A 64 11.58 4.17 4.48
N LEU A 65 10.41 4.36 5.06
CA LEU A 65 10.14 3.92 6.43
C LEU A 65 10.23 2.40 6.55
N ASN A 66 9.67 1.65 5.60
CA ASN A 66 9.73 0.19 5.58
C ASN A 66 11.18 -0.32 5.53
N THR A 67 12.00 0.28 4.67
CA THR A 67 13.43 -0.06 4.56
C THR A 67 14.18 0.25 5.85
N ILE A 68 13.95 1.40 6.45
CA ILE A 68 14.56 1.78 7.73
C ILE A 68 14.14 0.79 8.83
N ALA A 69 12.82 0.50 8.93
CA ALA A 69 12.31 -0.41 9.95
C ALA A 69 12.86 -1.83 9.79
N ASN A 70 12.96 -2.34 8.58
CA ASN A 70 13.51 -3.67 8.31
C ASN A 70 15.00 -3.73 8.58
N THR A 71 15.77 -2.73 8.15
CA THR A 71 17.24 -2.71 8.32
C THR A 71 17.63 -2.55 9.79
N LEU A 72 17.09 -1.52 10.46
CA LEU A 72 17.37 -1.31 11.88
C LEU A 72 16.79 -2.44 12.74
N GLY A 73 15.56 -2.87 12.43
CA GLY A 73 14.91 -3.98 13.12
C GLY A 73 15.70 -5.27 13.03
N ALA A 74 16.11 -5.69 11.82
CA ALA A 74 16.92 -6.88 11.62
C ALA A 74 18.27 -6.81 12.34
N THR A 75 18.93 -5.63 12.35
CA THR A 75 20.19 -5.42 13.05
C THR A 75 20.02 -5.55 14.56
N LEU A 76 18.99 -4.94 15.14
CA LEU A 76 18.69 -5.03 16.58
C LEU A 76 18.32 -6.45 16.98
N VAL A 77 17.43 -7.10 16.19
CA VAL A 77 17.01 -8.47 16.43
C VAL A 77 18.20 -9.43 16.32
N GLY A 78 19.09 -9.26 15.33
CA GLY A 78 20.29 -10.06 15.17
C GLY A 78 21.23 -9.95 16.37
N GLY A 79 21.51 -8.73 16.86
CA GLY A 79 22.34 -8.51 18.04
C GLY A 79 21.76 -9.06 19.35
N LEU A 80 20.42 -9.01 19.50
CA LEU A 80 19.72 -9.61 20.64
C LEU A 80 19.67 -11.16 20.52
N ALA A 81 19.54 -11.68 19.32
CA ALA A 81 19.55 -13.13 19.05
C ALA A 81 20.93 -13.73 19.38
N GLU A 82 22.02 -13.08 18.98
CA GLU A 82 23.37 -13.51 19.30
C GLU A 82 23.57 -13.66 20.82
N LYS A 83 23.15 -12.66 21.59
CA LYS A 83 23.19 -12.72 23.06
C LYS A 83 22.32 -13.82 23.66
N SER A 84 21.14 -14.09 23.05
CA SER A 84 20.19 -15.08 23.57
C SER A 84 20.51 -16.50 23.19
N LEU A 85 21.15 -16.73 22.03
CA LEU A 85 21.48 -18.05 21.49
C LEU A 85 22.93 -18.52 21.79
N GLY A 86 23.67 -17.70 22.53
CA GLY A 86 25.02 -18.07 22.99
C GLY A 86 26.11 -17.99 21.93
N GLY A 87 25.90 -17.27 20.82
CA GLY A 87 26.91 -17.03 19.79
C GLY A 87 27.24 -18.24 18.89
N ASP A 88 26.48 -19.32 18.96
CA ASP A 88 26.63 -20.46 18.05
C ASP A 88 26.16 -20.05 16.63
N GLY A 89 27.10 -20.02 15.69
CA GLY A 89 26.88 -19.55 14.33
C GLY A 89 25.77 -20.33 13.57
N ASN A 90 25.65 -21.63 13.84
CA ASN A 90 24.61 -22.46 13.20
C ASN A 90 23.21 -22.08 13.71
N ASN A 91 23.04 -21.88 14.99
CA ASN A 91 21.75 -21.47 15.58
C ASN A 91 21.38 -20.06 15.13
N LEU A 92 22.36 -19.15 15.02
CA LEU A 92 22.14 -17.79 14.53
C LEU A 92 21.73 -17.79 13.05
N PHE A 93 22.34 -18.63 12.22
CA PHE A 93 21.97 -18.77 10.80
C PHE A 93 20.54 -19.30 10.63
N VAL A 94 20.16 -20.35 11.35
CA VAL A 94 18.78 -20.90 11.32
C VAL A 94 17.76 -19.85 11.80
N PHE A 95 18.11 -19.10 12.86
CA PHE A 95 17.28 -17.99 13.34
C PHE A 95 17.11 -16.89 12.27
N ALA A 96 18.18 -16.49 11.61
CA ALA A 96 18.16 -15.47 10.56
C ALA A 96 17.29 -15.89 9.35
N CYS A 97 17.40 -17.17 8.92
CA CYS A 97 16.54 -17.73 7.88
C CYS A 97 15.07 -17.71 8.30
N GLY A 98 14.77 -18.15 9.51
CA GLY A 98 13.41 -18.13 10.06
C GLY A 98 12.83 -16.71 10.17
N MET A 99 13.64 -15.75 10.60
CA MET A 99 13.28 -14.35 10.68
C MET A 99 12.98 -13.75 9.30
N THR A 100 13.81 -14.07 8.29
CA THR A 100 13.59 -13.63 6.91
C THR A 100 12.27 -14.13 6.35
N VAL A 101 11.98 -15.43 6.51
CA VAL A 101 10.69 -16.03 6.10
C VAL A 101 9.53 -15.41 6.87
N GLY A 102 9.71 -15.17 8.18
CA GLY A 102 8.72 -14.53 9.04
C GLY A 102 8.38 -13.10 8.58
N ILE A 103 9.39 -12.28 8.30
CA ILE A 103 9.18 -10.91 7.77
C ILE A 103 8.47 -10.98 6.42
N LEU A 104 8.96 -11.80 5.49
CA LEU A 104 8.37 -11.91 4.16
C LEU A 104 6.88 -12.29 4.22
N PHE A 105 6.53 -13.27 5.04
CA PHE A 105 5.16 -13.76 5.11
C PHE A 105 4.25 -12.85 5.94
N PHE A 106 4.65 -12.49 7.18
CA PHE A 106 3.79 -11.76 8.11
C PHE A 106 3.86 -10.25 7.94
N ALA A 107 4.96 -9.70 7.44
CA ALA A 107 5.13 -8.27 7.26
C ALA A 107 4.87 -7.77 5.83
N GLU A 108 4.94 -8.64 4.82
CA GLU A 108 4.77 -8.23 3.42
C GLU A 108 3.59 -8.93 2.74
N ILE A 109 3.62 -10.25 2.57
CA ILE A 109 2.64 -10.98 1.77
C ILE A 109 1.24 -10.90 2.39
N LEU A 110 1.13 -11.26 3.66
CA LEU A 110 -0.16 -11.35 4.36
C LEU A 110 -0.85 -9.97 4.47
N PRO A 111 -0.17 -8.89 4.92
CA PRO A 111 -0.80 -7.57 5.03
C PRO A 111 -1.25 -7.01 3.68
N LYS A 112 -0.46 -7.17 2.61
CA LYS A 112 -0.82 -6.72 1.26
C LYS A 112 -2.09 -7.42 0.76
N ASN A 113 -2.16 -8.74 0.89
CA ASN A 113 -3.34 -9.50 0.46
C ASN A 113 -4.60 -9.16 1.27
N LEU A 114 -4.47 -9.00 2.59
CA LEU A 114 -5.58 -8.59 3.45
C LEU A 114 -6.06 -7.19 3.11
N THR A 115 -5.15 -6.26 2.85
CA THR A 115 -5.51 -4.88 2.52
C THR A 115 -6.29 -4.80 1.22
N VAL A 116 -5.87 -5.51 0.17
CA VAL A 116 -6.59 -5.55 -1.11
C VAL A 116 -8.00 -6.14 -0.92
N SER A 117 -8.14 -7.17 -0.07
CA SER A 117 -9.43 -7.82 0.19
C SER A 117 -10.39 -6.98 1.03
N TYR A 118 -9.90 -6.24 2.02
CA TYR A 118 -10.71 -5.48 2.99
C TYR A 118 -10.52 -3.95 2.87
N ARG A 119 -10.04 -3.46 1.73
CA ARG A 119 -9.63 -2.06 1.55
C ARG A 119 -10.73 -1.05 1.88
N SER A 120 -11.97 -1.27 1.45
CA SER A 120 -13.08 -0.33 1.66
C SER A 120 -13.39 -0.06 3.13
N GLU A 121 -13.25 -1.07 4.00
CA GLU A 121 -13.46 -0.94 5.44
C GLU A 121 -12.28 -0.29 6.16
N MET A 122 -11.07 -0.48 5.61
CA MET A 122 -9.82 -0.01 6.20
C MET A 122 -9.45 1.42 5.78
N LEU A 123 -9.94 1.90 4.62
CA LEU A 123 -9.59 3.19 4.01
C LEU A 123 -9.66 4.35 5.02
N GLY A 124 -10.80 4.53 5.67
CA GLY A 124 -10.99 5.65 6.60
C GLY A 124 -10.08 5.61 7.84
N LYS A 125 -9.61 4.42 8.23
CA LYS A 125 -8.74 4.24 9.40
C LYS A 125 -7.27 4.44 9.04
N LEU A 126 -6.86 4.04 7.83
CA LEU A 126 -5.48 4.05 7.37
C LEU A 126 -5.00 5.43 6.89
N VAL A 127 -5.90 6.37 6.60
CA VAL A 127 -5.53 7.74 6.22
C VAL A 127 -4.70 8.45 7.31
N PHE A 128 -5.00 8.19 8.59
CA PHE A 128 -4.27 8.82 9.69
C PHE A 128 -2.81 8.34 9.78
N PRO A 129 -2.50 7.03 9.88
CA PRO A 129 -1.12 6.56 9.90
C PRO A 129 -0.36 6.93 8.60
N LEU A 130 -1.02 6.95 7.45
CA LEU A 130 -0.41 7.41 6.20
C LEU A 130 0.03 8.87 6.28
N SER A 131 -0.82 9.74 6.83
CA SER A 131 -0.47 11.15 7.07
C SER A 131 0.73 11.31 7.99
N LEU A 132 0.78 10.52 9.07
CA LEU A 132 1.90 10.55 10.02
C LEU A 132 3.22 10.14 9.36
N ILE A 133 3.21 9.06 8.59
CA ILE A 133 4.40 8.57 7.87
C ILE A 133 4.89 9.61 6.88
N ARG A 134 3.99 10.24 6.12
CA ARG A 134 4.34 11.26 5.16
C ARG A 134 5.00 12.48 5.81
N ILE A 135 4.49 12.94 6.95
CA ILE A 135 5.09 14.04 7.71
C ILE A 135 6.47 13.63 8.23
N LEU A 136 6.60 12.44 8.80
CA LEU A 136 7.86 11.93 9.36
C LEU A 136 8.94 11.75 8.28
N MET A 137 8.54 11.27 7.09
CA MET A 137 9.47 11.00 5.99
C MET A 137 9.64 12.20 5.03
N SER A 138 8.93 13.31 5.25
CA SER A 138 9.06 14.54 4.45
C SER A 138 10.51 15.02 4.24
N PRO A 139 11.40 15.03 5.26
CA PRO A 139 12.79 15.41 5.04
C PRO A 139 13.52 14.45 4.09
N PHE A 140 13.23 13.15 4.16
CA PHE A 140 13.81 12.14 3.28
C PHE A 140 13.34 12.31 1.82
N SER A 141 12.05 12.52 1.60
CA SER A 141 11.50 12.77 0.26
C SER A 141 12.11 14.01 -0.39
N LYS A 142 12.38 15.06 0.38
CA LYS A 142 13.07 16.26 -0.13
C LYS A 142 14.52 15.95 -0.57
N ILE A 143 15.24 15.18 0.20
CA ILE A 143 16.61 14.75 -0.15
C ILE A 143 16.58 13.91 -1.43
N CYS A 144 15.67 12.94 -1.53
CA CYS A 144 15.51 12.13 -2.75
C CYS A 144 15.21 13.01 -3.97
N LYS A 145 14.27 13.95 -3.88
CA LYS A 145 13.95 14.87 -4.98
C LYS A 145 15.17 15.70 -5.42
N VAL A 146 15.96 16.19 -4.49
CA VAL A 146 17.19 16.94 -4.80
C VAL A 146 18.22 16.06 -5.48
N THR A 147 18.39 14.82 -4.99
CA THR A 147 19.36 13.87 -5.56
C THR A 147 18.94 13.45 -6.99
N VAL A 148 17.66 13.14 -7.20
CA VAL A 148 17.14 12.80 -8.54
C VAL A 148 17.31 13.97 -9.50
N LYS A 149 16.99 15.21 -9.11
CA LYS A 149 17.23 16.40 -9.93
C LYS A 149 18.71 16.64 -10.26
N ALA A 150 19.63 16.22 -9.40
CA ALA A 150 21.06 16.35 -9.64
C ALA A 150 21.61 15.28 -10.61
N VAL A 151 20.97 14.10 -10.67
CA VAL A 151 21.42 12.94 -11.46
C VAL A 151 20.70 12.86 -12.80
N VAL A 152 19.42 13.23 -12.86
CA VAL A 152 18.62 13.20 -14.09
C VAL A 152 18.57 14.61 -14.70
N PRO A 153 19.15 14.84 -15.90
CA PRO A 153 19.05 16.13 -16.58
C PRO A 153 17.59 16.44 -16.94
N GLU A 154 17.23 17.71 -16.87
CA GLU A 154 15.87 18.25 -17.05
C GLU A 154 15.16 17.88 -18.37
N LYS A 155 15.86 17.23 -19.32
CA LYS A 155 15.31 16.85 -20.64
C LYS A 155 14.29 15.70 -20.59
N GLU A 156 14.36 14.83 -19.58
CA GLU A 156 13.42 13.69 -19.42
C GLU A 156 12.14 14.05 -18.65
N LYS A 157 12.10 15.24 -18.06
CA LYS A 157 10.95 15.67 -17.23
C LYS A 157 9.67 15.98 -18.04
N ASN A 158 9.78 16.18 -19.35
CA ASN A 158 8.61 16.40 -20.19
C ASN A 158 7.94 15.08 -20.59
N GLU A 159 8.71 13.97 -20.65
CA GLU A 159 8.15 12.65 -20.97
C GLU A 159 7.44 12.06 -19.74
N ASP A 160 7.99 12.24 -18.53
CA ASP A 160 7.34 11.75 -17.28
C ASP A 160 6.04 12.51 -16.95
N SER A 161 5.92 13.79 -17.37
CA SER A 161 4.67 14.55 -17.19
C SER A 161 3.59 14.14 -18.21
N ASP A 162 4.00 13.79 -19.40
CA ASP A 162 3.11 13.31 -20.46
C ASP A 162 2.64 11.86 -20.16
N GLU A 163 3.53 11.00 -19.62
CA GLU A 163 3.16 9.66 -19.15
C GLU A 163 2.26 9.69 -17.90
N GLU A 164 2.39 10.68 -17.02
CA GLU A 164 1.48 10.87 -15.88
C GLU A 164 0.09 11.36 -16.32
N GLU A 165 -0.01 12.22 -17.34
CA GLU A 165 -1.29 12.64 -17.91
C GLU A 165 -1.94 11.51 -18.70
N ASP A 166 -1.20 10.81 -19.56
CA ASP A 166 -1.68 9.64 -20.31
C ASP A 166 -2.11 8.50 -19.38
N ASN A 167 -1.38 8.23 -18.29
CA ASN A 167 -1.80 7.27 -17.29
C ASN A 167 -3.06 7.71 -16.52
N LYS A 168 -3.23 9.00 -16.22
CA LYS A 168 -4.45 9.50 -15.58
C LYS A 168 -5.67 9.33 -16.48
N GLU A 169 -5.55 9.71 -17.76
CA GLU A 169 -6.63 9.52 -18.73
C GLU A 169 -6.94 8.04 -18.96
N GLN A 170 -5.94 7.17 -19.00
CA GLN A 170 -6.13 5.73 -19.17
C GLN A 170 -6.81 5.06 -17.95
N TYR A 171 -6.56 5.55 -16.72
CA TYR A 171 -7.25 5.04 -15.52
C TYR A 171 -8.68 5.58 -15.42
N GLU A 172 -8.93 6.84 -15.81
CA GLU A 172 -10.28 7.42 -15.85
C GLU A 172 -11.12 6.73 -16.94
N ASP A 173 -10.59 6.51 -18.14
CA ASP A 173 -11.25 5.78 -19.23
C ASP A 173 -11.57 4.33 -18.87
N GLN A 174 -10.68 3.61 -18.17
CA GLN A 174 -10.95 2.23 -17.74
C GLN A 174 -12.03 2.16 -16.63
N ASP A 175 -12.05 3.11 -15.70
CA ASP A 175 -13.07 3.16 -14.65
C ASP A 175 -14.44 3.54 -15.24
N ASP A 176 -14.50 4.43 -16.23
CA ASP A 176 -15.72 4.83 -16.92
C ASP A 176 -16.25 3.71 -17.83
N GLU A 177 -15.38 3.03 -18.61
CA GLU A 177 -15.75 1.89 -19.44
C GLU A 177 -16.25 0.70 -18.58
N HIS A 178 -15.65 0.49 -17.42
CA HIS A 178 -16.11 -0.56 -16.49
C HIS A 178 -17.44 -0.21 -15.84
N ALA A 179 -17.66 1.05 -15.47
CA ALA A 179 -18.92 1.54 -14.92
C ALA A 179 -20.05 1.46 -15.97
N GLU A 180 -19.76 1.82 -17.22
CA GLU A 180 -20.72 1.71 -18.34
C GLU A 180 -21.09 0.25 -18.61
N LYS A 181 -20.11 -0.66 -18.69
CA LYS A 181 -20.36 -2.10 -18.88
C LYS A 181 -21.21 -2.72 -17.76
N VAL A 182 -20.97 -2.32 -16.50
CA VAL A 182 -21.77 -2.79 -15.35
C VAL A 182 -23.19 -2.23 -15.42
N MET A 183 -23.37 -0.97 -15.83
CA MET A 183 -24.67 -0.33 -15.97
C MET A 183 -25.46 -0.97 -17.10
N VAL A 184 -24.86 -1.14 -18.29
CA VAL A 184 -25.48 -1.80 -19.45
C VAL A 184 -25.88 -3.22 -19.12
N ARG A 185 -25.04 -3.97 -18.39
CA ARG A 185 -25.34 -5.34 -17.95
C ARG A 185 -26.48 -5.38 -16.93
N GLY A 186 -26.55 -4.39 -16.04
CA GLY A 186 -27.65 -4.23 -15.09
C GLY A 186 -28.97 -3.95 -15.78
N ILE A 187 -28.97 -3.08 -16.78
CA ILE A 187 -30.15 -2.74 -17.59
C ILE A 187 -30.58 -3.96 -18.44
N ALA A 188 -29.63 -4.65 -19.09
CA ALA A 188 -29.93 -5.84 -19.89
C ALA A 188 -30.57 -6.95 -19.06
N ASN A 189 -30.11 -7.15 -17.81
CA ASN A 189 -30.73 -8.12 -16.89
C ASN A 189 -32.13 -7.72 -16.42
N MET A 190 -32.45 -6.43 -16.40
CA MET A 190 -33.78 -5.92 -16.04
C MET A 190 -34.79 -6.10 -17.15
N TYR A 191 -34.34 -6.12 -18.43
CA TYR A 191 -35.19 -6.27 -19.61
C TYR A 191 -35.21 -7.69 -20.20
N THR A 192 -34.43 -8.64 -19.65
CA THR A 192 -34.56 -10.06 -20.03
C THR A 192 -35.76 -10.65 -19.32
N PRO A 193 -36.83 -11.03 -20.05
CA PRO A 193 -37.97 -11.66 -19.44
C PRO A 193 -37.57 -12.97 -18.77
N THR A 194 -38.05 -13.19 -17.57
CA THR A 194 -37.83 -14.41 -16.82
C THR A 194 -38.35 -15.61 -17.60
N ARG A 195 -37.75 -16.77 -17.40
CA ARG A 195 -38.12 -18.03 -18.08
C ARG A 195 -39.62 -18.35 -17.93
N ALA A 196 -40.21 -17.91 -16.81
CA ALA A 196 -41.65 -18.06 -16.56
C ALA A 196 -42.54 -17.24 -17.51
N GLU A 197 -42.11 -16.05 -17.94
CA GLU A 197 -42.87 -15.20 -18.86
C GLU A 197 -42.79 -15.67 -20.32
N ARG A 198 -41.84 -16.55 -20.66
CA ARG A 198 -41.73 -17.17 -22.00
C ARG A 198 -42.63 -18.38 -22.15
N GLU A 199 -42.98 -19.07 -21.07
CA GLU A 199 -43.85 -20.25 -21.10
C GLU A 199 -45.35 -19.90 -21.13
N GLU A 200 -45.73 -18.63 -20.86
CA GLU A 200 -47.12 -18.16 -21.01
C GLU A 200 -47.49 -17.71 -22.42
N HIS A 201 -46.56 -17.64 -23.36
CA HIS A 201 -46.82 -17.20 -24.75
C HIS A 201 -46.60 -18.30 -25.82
N GLU A 202 -46.39 -19.56 -25.41
CA GLU A 202 -46.49 -20.77 -26.27
C GLU A 202 -47.79 -21.52 -25.97
#